data_4f55f2268d3d455c30a29d9dbff15bd0
#
_entry.id   4f55f2268d3d455c30a29d9dbff15bd0
#
_cell.length_a   1.000
_cell.length_b   1.000
_cell.length_c   1.000
_cell.angle_alpha   90.00
_cell.angle_beta   90.00
_cell.angle_gamma   90.00
#
_symmetry.space_group_name_H-M   'P 1'
#
loop_
_entity.id
_entity.type
_entity.pdbx_description
1 polymer ?
#
loop_
_entity_poly.entity_id
_entity_poly.type
_entity_poly.pdbx_seq_one_letter_code
_entity_poly.pdbx_strand_id
1 'polypeptide(L)'
;MATEAREQFDVAVEPMRLRDLGDILKIERLSFPTPWSRYAFLSELLENDRAYYLVARAFPVGQPRPRRARPVGYAGVWLVLDEGHVTNVAVHPDFRGYGIGRTLMEAVEDLVREKGGKRMTLEVRRTNLVAQTLYRSLGYKSAGVRRGYYRDNNEDAFIMWKDL
;
A
#
# COMPACT_ATOMS: atom_id res chain seq x y z
N MET A 1 27.14 22.12 9.42
CA MET A 1 25.71 21.83 9.31
C MET A 1 25.47 20.49 9.97
N ALA A 2 24.71 20.47 11.06
CA ALA A 2 24.31 19.22 11.66
C ALA A 2 23.37 18.52 10.66
N THR A 3 23.76 17.37 10.18
CA THR A 3 22.85 16.45 9.51
C THR A 3 21.85 16.05 10.58
N GLU A 4 20.63 16.58 10.54
CA GLU A 4 19.55 16.07 11.36
C GLU A 4 19.48 14.58 11.11
N ALA A 5 19.79 13.81 12.15
CA ALA A 5 19.66 12.36 12.09
C ALA A 5 18.18 12.10 11.83
N ARG A 6 17.84 11.59 10.63
CA ARG A 6 16.47 11.15 10.33
C ARG A 6 16.07 10.18 11.43
N GLU A 7 14.97 10.48 12.08
CA GLU A 7 14.39 9.54 13.04
C GLU A 7 14.24 8.19 12.35
N GLN A 8 14.78 7.14 12.97
CA GLN A 8 14.63 5.79 12.46
C GLN A 8 13.45 5.14 13.16
N PHE A 9 12.64 4.43 12.37
CA PHE A 9 11.49 3.71 12.88
C PHE A 9 11.65 2.21 12.62
N ASP A 10 11.28 1.44 13.62
CA ASP A 10 10.92 0.04 13.42
C ASP A 10 9.51 -0.02 12.85
N VAL A 11 9.26 -0.96 11.95
CA VAL A 11 7.98 -1.13 11.28
C VAL A 11 7.47 -2.54 11.48
N ALA A 12 6.24 -2.65 12.01
CA ALA A 12 5.52 -3.90 12.08
C ALA A 12 4.38 -3.88 11.06
N VAL A 13 4.29 -4.92 10.25
CA VAL A 13 3.21 -5.10 9.28
C VAL A 13 2.27 -6.19 9.78
N GLU A 14 0.99 -5.87 9.85
CA GLU A 14 -0.06 -6.71 10.43
C GLU A 14 -1.34 -6.63 9.62
N PRO A 15 -2.25 -7.61 9.73
CA PRO A 15 -3.59 -7.48 9.15
C PRO A 15 -4.32 -6.23 9.65
N MET A 16 -4.98 -5.52 8.74
CA MET A 16 -5.82 -4.37 9.07
C MET A 16 -7.03 -4.84 9.89
N ARG A 17 -7.36 -4.10 10.94
CA ARG A 17 -8.51 -4.34 11.79
C ARG A 17 -9.51 -3.22 11.66
N LEU A 18 -10.79 -3.47 12.02
CA LEU A 18 -11.83 -2.45 11.99
C LEU A 18 -11.47 -1.21 12.82
N ARG A 19 -10.80 -1.40 13.95
CA ARG A 19 -10.31 -0.30 14.80
C ARG A 19 -9.29 0.62 14.12
N ASP A 20 -8.63 0.16 13.06
CA ASP A 20 -7.64 0.93 12.30
C ASP A 20 -8.29 1.91 11.30
N LEU A 21 -9.59 1.74 10.98
CA LEU A 21 -10.23 2.47 9.89
C LEU A 21 -10.20 3.99 10.07
N GLY A 22 -10.30 4.51 11.30
CA GLY A 22 -10.20 5.96 11.53
C GLY A 22 -8.90 6.54 11.02
N ASP A 23 -7.77 5.91 11.34
CA ASP A 23 -6.44 6.32 10.89
C ASP A 23 -6.23 6.05 9.39
N ILE A 24 -6.73 4.91 8.89
CA ILE A 24 -6.64 4.57 7.46
C ILE A 24 -7.40 5.56 6.59
N LEU A 25 -8.61 5.96 6.98
CA LEU A 25 -9.38 6.97 6.26
C LEU A 25 -8.68 8.33 6.23
N LYS A 26 -7.97 8.69 7.30
CA LYS A 26 -7.17 9.90 7.34
C LYS A 26 -6.00 9.84 6.35
N ILE A 27 -5.28 8.72 6.32
CA ILE A 27 -4.19 8.48 5.36
C ILE A 27 -4.72 8.52 3.92
N GLU A 28 -5.86 7.88 3.67
CA GLU A 28 -6.54 7.85 2.36
C GLU A 28 -6.86 9.26 1.87
N ARG A 29 -7.46 10.09 2.73
CA ARG A 29 -7.78 11.50 2.39
C ARG A 29 -6.55 12.34 2.11
N LEU A 30 -5.45 12.10 2.82
CA LEU A 30 -4.19 12.81 2.62
C LEU A 30 -3.41 12.34 1.38
N SER A 31 -3.75 11.18 0.84
CA SER A 31 -2.98 10.52 -0.22
C SER A 31 -3.64 10.57 -1.58
N PHE A 32 -4.97 10.63 -1.66
CA PHE A 32 -5.70 10.49 -2.93
C PHE A 32 -6.72 11.60 -3.15
N PRO A 33 -6.86 12.09 -4.40
CA PRO A 33 -7.86 13.12 -4.76
C PRO A 33 -9.30 12.63 -4.58
N THR A 34 -9.54 11.34 -4.87
CA THR A 34 -10.83 10.67 -4.71
C THR A 34 -10.68 9.52 -3.72
N PRO A 35 -10.67 9.82 -2.40
CA PRO A 35 -10.43 8.81 -1.38
C PRO A 35 -11.61 7.84 -1.26
N TRP A 36 -11.29 6.60 -0.88
CA TRP A 36 -12.30 5.62 -0.54
C TRP A 36 -13.06 6.04 0.73
N SER A 37 -14.35 5.74 0.73
CA SER A 37 -15.22 5.94 1.90
C SER A 37 -14.99 4.85 2.97
N ARG A 38 -15.47 5.12 4.17
CA ARG A 38 -15.53 4.10 5.23
C ARG A 38 -16.30 2.85 4.77
N TYR A 39 -17.40 3.05 4.06
CA TYR A 39 -18.22 1.94 3.54
C TYR A 39 -17.41 1.06 2.57
N ALA A 40 -16.62 1.65 1.69
CA ALA A 40 -15.79 0.89 0.75
C ALA A 40 -14.77 -0.01 1.48
N PHE A 41 -14.09 0.50 2.51
CA PHE A 41 -13.20 -0.31 3.33
C PHE A 41 -13.93 -1.39 4.13
N LEU A 42 -15.08 -1.07 4.72
CA LEU A 42 -15.89 -2.05 5.45
C LEU A 42 -16.34 -3.19 4.55
N SER A 43 -16.80 -2.87 3.35
CA SER A 43 -17.19 -3.87 2.36
C SER A 43 -16.03 -4.80 2.01
N GLU A 44 -14.83 -4.25 1.80
CA GLU A 44 -13.64 -5.06 1.53
C GLU A 44 -13.26 -5.95 2.71
N LEU A 45 -13.28 -5.43 3.93
CA LEU A 45 -12.84 -6.17 5.12
C LEU A 45 -13.87 -7.22 5.57
N LEU A 46 -15.16 -6.98 5.38
CA LEU A 46 -16.23 -7.82 5.93
C LEU A 46 -16.87 -8.73 4.89
N GLU A 47 -16.92 -8.32 3.62
CA GLU A 47 -17.71 -8.99 2.60
C GLU A 47 -16.86 -9.58 1.47
N ASN A 48 -15.62 -9.10 1.26
CA ASN A 48 -14.76 -9.57 0.19
C ASN A 48 -13.70 -10.56 0.72
N ASP A 49 -13.98 -11.83 0.59
CA ASP A 49 -13.10 -12.93 1.02
C ASP A 49 -11.82 -13.09 0.16
N ARG A 50 -11.73 -12.39 -0.97
CA ARG A 50 -10.54 -12.34 -1.84
C ARG A 50 -9.64 -11.16 -1.56
N ALA A 51 -10.07 -10.23 -0.71
CA ALA A 51 -9.34 -9.03 -0.34
C ALA A 51 -8.53 -9.26 0.93
N TYR A 52 -7.29 -8.80 0.90
CA TYR A 52 -6.39 -8.79 2.05
C TYR A 52 -5.83 -7.39 2.22
N TYR A 53 -5.91 -6.87 3.45
CA TYR A 53 -5.43 -5.54 3.79
C TYR A 53 -4.43 -5.64 4.93
N LEU A 54 -3.28 -5.01 4.75
CA LEU A 54 -2.20 -4.93 5.75
C LEU A 54 -2.00 -3.49 6.18
N VAL A 55 -1.63 -3.30 7.43
CA VAL A 55 -1.21 -1.99 7.95
C VAL A 55 0.24 -2.04 8.39
N ALA A 56 0.94 -0.93 8.21
CA ALA A 56 2.24 -0.70 8.77
C ALA A 56 2.11 0.18 10.02
N ARG A 57 2.69 -0.26 11.12
CA ARG A 57 2.78 0.49 12.37
C ARG A 57 4.23 0.85 12.60
N ALA A 58 4.53 2.13 12.76
CA ALA A 58 5.88 2.61 13.02
C ALA A 58 6.04 3.01 14.48
N PHE A 59 7.18 2.72 15.04
CA PHE A 59 7.57 3.12 16.39
C PHE A 59 9.07 3.37 16.44
N PRO A 60 9.55 4.23 17.36
CA PRO A 60 10.97 4.59 17.40
C PRO A 60 11.87 3.38 17.62
N VAL A 61 13.00 3.33 16.91
CA VAL A 61 14.01 2.29 17.06
C VAL A 61 14.54 2.28 18.51
N GLY A 62 14.71 1.08 19.05
CA GLY A 62 15.28 0.90 20.40
C GLY A 62 14.31 1.18 21.54
N GLN A 63 13.05 1.46 21.23
CA GLN A 63 12.00 1.62 22.24
C GLN A 63 11.02 0.45 22.20
N PRO A 64 10.38 0.11 23.33
CA PRO A 64 9.34 -0.90 23.34
C PRO A 64 8.20 -0.51 22.40
N ARG A 65 7.68 -1.48 21.68
CA ARG A 65 6.50 -1.26 20.82
C ARG A 65 5.32 -0.80 21.69
N PRO A 66 4.69 0.35 21.35
CA PRO A 66 3.50 0.79 22.06
C PRO A 66 2.37 -0.24 21.94
N ARG A 67 1.61 -0.43 23.00
CA ARG A 67 0.50 -1.38 23.01
C ARG A 67 -0.52 -1.13 21.90
N ARG A 68 -0.70 0.14 21.49
CA ARG A 68 -1.59 0.58 20.43
C ARG A 68 -0.85 1.52 19.49
N ALA A 69 0.13 1.00 18.76
CA ALA A 69 0.76 1.76 17.70
C ALA A 69 -0.25 2.02 16.57
N ARG A 70 -0.38 3.29 16.17
CA ARG A 70 -1.29 3.68 15.08
C ARG A 70 -0.74 3.27 13.73
N PRO A 71 -1.61 2.91 12.75
CA PRO A 71 -1.16 2.72 11.38
C PRO A 71 -0.61 4.01 10.78
N VAL A 72 0.51 3.90 10.08
CA VAL A 72 1.12 4.99 9.32
C VAL A 72 1.11 4.72 7.82
N GLY A 73 0.66 3.55 7.43
CA GLY A 73 0.50 3.14 6.05
C GLY A 73 -0.34 1.88 5.94
N TYR A 74 -0.78 1.59 4.74
CA TYR A 74 -1.53 0.37 4.46
C TYR A 74 -1.39 -0.05 2.99
N ALA A 75 -1.68 -1.30 2.73
CA ALA A 75 -1.76 -1.85 1.38
C ALA A 75 -2.89 -2.87 1.31
N GLY A 76 -3.57 -2.89 0.18
CA GLY A 76 -4.61 -3.86 -0.12
C GLY A 76 -4.30 -4.65 -1.38
N VAL A 77 -4.73 -5.90 -1.42
CA VAL A 77 -4.59 -6.79 -2.55
C VAL A 77 -5.81 -7.68 -2.69
N TRP A 78 -6.26 -7.88 -3.93
CA TRP A 78 -7.20 -8.94 -4.29
C TRP A 78 -6.44 -10.14 -4.83
N LEU A 79 -6.70 -11.30 -4.31
CA LEU A 79 -6.17 -12.55 -4.83
C LEU A 79 -7.26 -13.26 -5.63
N VAL A 80 -7.10 -13.30 -6.94
CA VAL A 80 -8.00 -13.98 -7.87
C VAL A 80 -7.23 -15.05 -8.59
N LEU A 81 -7.60 -16.32 -8.37
CA LEU A 81 -6.84 -17.45 -8.85
C LEU A 81 -5.39 -17.40 -8.35
N ASP A 82 -4.43 -17.28 -9.23
CA ASP A 82 -3.00 -17.19 -8.91
C ASP A 82 -2.41 -15.78 -9.06
N GLU A 83 -3.27 -14.75 -9.17
CA GLU A 83 -2.87 -13.36 -9.40
C GLU A 83 -3.26 -12.47 -8.23
N GLY A 84 -2.29 -11.75 -7.69
CA GLY A 84 -2.51 -10.67 -6.73
C GLY A 84 -2.64 -9.33 -7.45
N HIS A 85 -3.78 -8.65 -7.27
CA HIS A 85 -4.02 -7.31 -7.80
C HIS A 85 -3.98 -6.30 -6.66
N VAL A 86 -2.97 -5.44 -6.65
CA VAL A 86 -2.84 -4.37 -5.65
C VAL A 86 -3.95 -3.35 -5.89
N THR A 87 -4.78 -3.14 -4.86
CA THR A 87 -5.91 -2.21 -4.95
C THR A 87 -5.50 -0.80 -4.57
N ASN A 88 -4.76 -0.65 -3.49
CA ASN A 88 -4.25 0.63 -3.02
C ASN A 88 -3.05 0.42 -2.09
N VAL A 89 -2.16 1.39 -2.11
CA VAL A 89 -1.01 1.51 -1.19
C VAL A 89 -0.87 2.97 -0.83
N ALA A 90 -0.78 3.27 0.45
CA ALA A 90 -0.54 4.63 0.91
C ALA A 90 0.26 4.66 2.21
N VAL A 91 1.10 5.69 2.33
CA VAL A 91 1.86 5.99 3.54
C VAL A 91 1.53 7.42 3.96
N HIS A 92 1.29 7.63 5.25
CA HIS A 92 1.05 8.97 5.80
C HIS A 92 2.19 9.91 5.39
N PRO A 93 1.89 11.16 4.97
CA PRO A 93 2.91 12.09 4.47
C PRO A 93 4.11 12.27 5.41
N ASP A 94 3.89 12.32 6.72
CA ASP A 94 4.95 12.51 7.72
C ASP A 94 5.89 11.29 7.84
N PHE A 95 5.51 10.15 7.29
CA PHE A 95 6.26 8.89 7.34
C PHE A 95 6.80 8.44 5.98
N ARG A 96 6.68 9.27 4.95
CA ARG A 96 7.23 8.98 3.63
C ARG A 96 8.75 9.17 3.61
N GLY A 97 9.42 8.39 2.75
CA GLY A 97 10.88 8.43 2.64
C GLY A 97 11.64 7.55 3.65
N TYR A 98 10.93 6.71 4.41
CA TYR A 98 11.50 5.75 5.37
C TYR A 98 11.46 4.29 4.90
N GLY A 99 11.03 4.04 3.67
CA GLY A 99 10.93 2.69 3.12
C GLY A 99 9.68 1.91 3.53
N ILE A 100 8.67 2.55 4.12
CA ILE A 100 7.46 1.87 4.60
C ILE A 100 6.63 1.33 3.44
N GLY A 101 6.51 2.06 2.33
CA GLY A 101 5.82 1.58 1.14
C GLY A 101 6.44 0.31 0.58
N ARG A 102 7.76 0.23 0.55
CA ARG A 102 8.50 -0.98 0.16
C ARG A 102 8.19 -2.14 1.10
N THR A 103 8.28 -1.92 2.40
CA THR A 103 7.98 -2.94 3.41
C THR A 103 6.56 -3.47 3.27
N LEU A 104 5.58 -2.59 3.03
CA LEU A 104 4.20 -2.98 2.78
C LEU A 104 4.05 -3.84 1.52
N MET A 105 4.67 -3.43 0.42
CA MET A 105 4.62 -4.18 -0.84
C MET A 105 5.28 -5.56 -0.72
N GLU A 106 6.43 -5.65 -0.07
CA GLU A 106 7.09 -6.93 0.19
C GLU A 106 6.23 -7.85 1.04
N ALA A 107 5.55 -7.32 2.06
CA ALA A 107 4.64 -8.08 2.90
C ALA A 107 3.41 -8.58 2.12
N VAL A 108 2.85 -7.75 1.23
CA VAL A 108 1.75 -8.14 0.35
C VAL A 108 2.18 -9.26 -0.61
N GLU A 109 3.37 -9.15 -1.19
CA GLU A 109 3.93 -10.19 -2.06
C GLU A 109 4.11 -11.51 -1.31
N ASP A 110 4.65 -11.48 -0.11
CA ASP A 110 4.83 -12.67 0.72
C ASP A 110 3.48 -13.32 1.05
N LEU A 111 2.48 -12.51 1.39
CA LEU A 111 1.12 -13.00 1.64
C LEU A 111 0.54 -13.69 0.40
N VAL A 112 0.69 -13.09 -0.77
CA VAL A 112 0.21 -13.66 -2.03
C VAL A 112 0.94 -14.97 -2.35
N ARG A 113 2.27 -15.05 -2.14
CA ARG A 113 3.03 -16.29 -2.31
C ARG A 113 2.54 -17.40 -1.37
N GLU A 114 2.35 -17.08 -0.09
CA GLU A 114 1.86 -18.04 0.90
C GLU A 114 0.50 -18.63 0.54
N LYS A 115 -0.33 -17.85 -0.17
CA LYS A 115 -1.65 -18.27 -0.63
C LYS A 115 -1.66 -18.90 -2.03
N GLY A 116 -0.50 -19.18 -2.59
CA GLY A 116 -0.36 -19.83 -3.89
C GLY A 116 -0.37 -18.90 -5.09
N GLY A 117 -0.34 -17.59 -4.88
CA GLY A 117 -0.23 -16.61 -5.96
C GLY A 117 1.13 -16.67 -6.66
N LYS A 118 1.12 -16.48 -7.97
CA LYS A 118 2.30 -16.61 -8.83
C LYS A 118 2.74 -15.30 -9.45
N ARG A 119 1.90 -14.30 -9.45
CA ARG A 119 2.20 -12.98 -10.03
C ARG A 119 1.41 -11.88 -9.35
N MET A 120 1.92 -10.66 -9.52
CA MET A 120 1.30 -9.44 -9.04
C MET A 120 1.05 -8.49 -10.19
N THR A 121 -0.03 -7.73 -10.10
CA THR A 121 -0.34 -6.63 -11.01
C THR A 121 -0.83 -5.42 -10.24
N LEU A 122 -0.64 -4.26 -10.82
CA LEU A 122 -1.14 -2.99 -10.28
C LEU A 122 -1.33 -1.96 -11.40
N GLU A 123 -2.14 -0.95 -11.12
CA GLU A 123 -2.20 0.27 -11.91
C GLU A 123 -1.56 1.42 -11.12
N VAL A 124 -0.85 2.29 -11.82
CA VAL A 124 -0.21 3.47 -11.24
C VAL A 124 -0.42 4.66 -12.17
N ARG A 125 -0.71 5.85 -11.60
CA ARG A 125 -0.85 7.07 -12.38
C ARG A 125 0.42 7.36 -13.18
N ARG A 126 0.23 7.78 -14.41
CA ARG A 126 1.31 8.16 -15.31
C ARG A 126 2.24 9.22 -14.69
N THR A 127 1.70 10.15 -13.92
CA THR A 127 2.47 11.22 -13.28
C THR A 127 3.05 10.84 -11.91
N ASN A 128 2.68 9.70 -11.36
CA ASN A 128 3.19 9.24 -10.07
C ASN A 128 4.56 8.57 -10.22
N LEU A 129 5.59 9.39 -10.44
CA LEU A 129 6.95 8.89 -10.68
C LEU A 129 7.56 8.22 -9.44
N VAL A 130 7.22 8.70 -8.24
CA VAL A 130 7.70 8.12 -6.98
C VAL A 130 7.23 6.68 -6.83
N ALA A 131 5.95 6.42 -7.03
CA ALA A 131 5.40 5.06 -6.98
C ALA A 131 5.95 4.17 -8.09
N GLN A 132 6.05 4.67 -9.32
CA GLN A 132 6.64 3.92 -10.43
C GLN A 132 8.09 3.50 -10.14
N THR A 133 8.89 4.39 -9.57
CA THR A 133 10.26 4.11 -9.19
C THR A 133 10.33 3.01 -8.15
N LEU A 134 9.46 3.07 -7.12
CA LEU A 134 9.35 2.03 -6.10
C LEU A 134 8.99 0.68 -6.75
N TYR A 135 7.97 0.63 -7.56
CA TYR A 135 7.52 -0.63 -8.17
C TYR A 135 8.57 -1.22 -9.11
N ARG A 136 9.23 -0.41 -9.94
CA ARG A 136 10.34 -0.89 -10.76
C ARG A 136 11.49 -1.44 -9.92
N SER A 137 11.83 -0.78 -8.82
CA SER A 137 12.87 -1.26 -7.90
C SER A 137 12.52 -2.59 -7.23
N LEU A 138 11.23 -2.91 -7.11
CA LEU A 138 10.72 -4.20 -6.62
C LEU A 138 10.60 -5.27 -7.72
N GLY A 139 10.90 -4.93 -8.96
CA GLY A 139 10.87 -5.85 -10.09
C GLY A 139 9.61 -5.82 -10.95
N TYR A 140 8.72 -4.86 -10.72
CA TYR A 140 7.56 -4.66 -11.59
C TYR A 140 7.97 -4.07 -12.92
N LYS A 141 7.37 -4.55 -13.98
CA LYS A 141 7.60 -4.10 -15.36
C LYS A 141 6.32 -3.56 -15.95
N SER A 142 6.44 -2.51 -16.76
CA SER A 142 5.30 -1.96 -17.49
C SER A 142 4.81 -2.96 -18.55
N ALA A 143 3.51 -3.21 -18.57
CA ALA A 143 2.87 -4.19 -19.45
C ALA A 143 1.72 -3.60 -20.28
N GLY A 144 1.42 -2.32 -20.11
CA GLY A 144 0.37 -1.66 -20.87
C GLY A 144 -0.08 -0.36 -20.22
N VAL A 145 -1.05 0.26 -20.87
CA VAL A 145 -1.65 1.53 -20.47
C VAL A 145 -3.17 1.39 -20.47
N ARG A 146 -3.82 1.83 -19.40
CA ARG A 146 -5.28 2.04 -19.38
C ARG A 146 -5.53 3.53 -19.57
N ARG A 147 -6.01 3.91 -20.73
CA ARG A 147 -6.28 5.32 -21.05
C ARG A 147 -7.47 5.84 -20.27
N GLY A 148 -7.34 7.05 -19.69
CA GLY A 148 -8.38 7.72 -18.93
C GLY A 148 -8.88 6.94 -17.72
N TYR A 149 -8.07 6.08 -17.15
CA TYR A 149 -8.43 5.18 -16.04
C TYR A 149 -8.87 5.95 -14.77
N TYR A 150 -8.16 7.02 -14.45
CA TYR A 150 -8.47 7.88 -13.30
C TYR A 150 -9.48 8.95 -13.70
N ARG A 151 -10.71 8.81 -13.23
CA ARG A 151 -11.83 9.66 -13.66
C ARG A 151 -11.80 11.08 -13.13
N ASP A 152 -11.04 11.35 -12.07
CA ASP A 152 -10.91 12.67 -11.46
C ASP A 152 -10.28 13.70 -12.44
N ASN A 153 -9.30 13.30 -13.22
CA ASN A 153 -8.60 14.15 -14.18
C ASN A 153 -8.37 13.50 -15.53
N ASN A 154 -9.01 12.35 -15.80
CA ASN A 154 -8.86 11.57 -17.03
C ASN A 154 -7.42 11.13 -17.30
N GLU A 155 -6.63 10.97 -16.26
CA GLU A 155 -5.24 10.53 -16.35
C GLU A 155 -5.12 9.05 -16.70
N ASP A 156 -4.13 8.71 -17.54
CA ASP A 156 -3.82 7.32 -17.86
C ASP A 156 -3.18 6.60 -16.68
N ALA A 157 -3.41 5.31 -16.61
CA ALA A 157 -2.69 4.40 -15.70
C ALA A 157 -1.71 3.55 -16.49
N PHE A 158 -0.51 3.36 -15.93
CA PHE A 158 0.37 2.28 -16.36
C PHE A 158 -0.02 1.00 -15.62
N ILE A 159 -0.11 -0.09 -16.38
CA ILE A 159 -0.29 -1.43 -15.83
C ILE A 159 1.11 -2.02 -15.63
N MET A 160 1.39 -2.50 -14.44
CA MET A 160 2.67 -3.14 -14.12
C MET A 160 2.45 -4.56 -13.64
N TRP A 161 3.38 -5.45 -13.97
CA TRP A 161 3.37 -6.86 -13.61
C TRP A 161 4.69 -7.30 -12.99
N LYS A 162 4.60 -8.27 -12.10
CA LYS A 162 5.75 -8.98 -11.53
C LYS A 162 5.42 -10.45 -11.34
N ASP A 163 6.28 -11.34 -11.81
CA ASP A 163 6.25 -12.76 -11.46
C ASP A 163 6.86 -12.95 -10.06
N LEU A 164 6.21 -13.74 -9.24
CA LEU A 164 6.67 -14.03 -7.88
C LEU A 164 7.57 -15.24 -7.78
#